data_5453a4b7fc514aade5731f2fbfb3bc56
#
_entry.id   5453a4b7fc514aade5731f2fbfb3bc56
#
_cell.length_a   1.000
_cell.length_b   1.000
_cell.length_c   1.000
_cell.angle_alpha   90.00
_cell.angle_beta   90.00
_cell.angle_gamma   90.00
#
_symmetry.space_group_name_H-M   'P 1'
#
loop_
_entity.id
_entity.type
_entity.pdbx_description
1 polymer ?
#
loop_
_entity_poly.entity_id
_entity_poly.type
_entity_poly.pdbx_seq_one_letter_code
_entity_poly.pdbx_strand_id
1 'polypeptide(L)'
;MCIRDSAWKTVGGANNWGEQSIDEKRGVVFVPTASPKYNFYGGDRHGANLFGDCLLALDARTSKRLWHFQTVHHDIWDLDNNSAPQLTTIRLNGKPIDVVAMASKTGYCLLYTSPSPRDS
;
A
#
# COMPACT_ATOMS: atom_id res chain seq x y z
N MET A 1 16.72 -5.93 19.35
CA MET A 1 16.85 -4.75 18.47
C MET A 1 16.07 -5.02 17.20
N CYS A 2 15.20 -4.10 16.83
CA CYS A 2 14.49 -4.21 15.56
C CYS A 2 15.45 -3.91 14.41
N ILE A 3 15.41 -4.71 13.34
CA ILE A 3 16.27 -4.50 12.16
C ILE A 3 16.07 -3.09 11.59
N ARG A 4 14.87 -2.55 11.68
CA ARG A 4 14.56 -1.17 11.24
C ARG A 4 15.35 -0.10 12.00
N ASP A 5 15.71 -0.37 13.23
CA ASP A 5 16.39 0.62 14.08
C ASP A 5 17.84 0.91 13.63
N SER A 6 18.45 0.00 12.91
CA SER A 6 19.78 0.20 12.34
C SER A 6 19.76 0.61 10.87
N ALA A 7 18.73 0.22 10.13
CA ALA A 7 18.63 0.47 8.69
C ALA A 7 18.53 1.97 8.34
N TRP A 8 17.96 2.80 9.21
CA TRP A 8 17.81 4.24 8.96
C TRP A 8 19.14 4.97 8.75
N LYS A 9 20.23 4.37 9.19
CA LYS A 9 21.58 4.95 9.04
C LYS A 9 22.11 4.82 7.63
N THR A 10 21.63 3.83 6.88
CA THR A 10 22.19 3.48 5.57
C THR A 10 21.17 3.53 4.46
N VAL A 11 19.88 3.43 4.77
CA VAL A 11 18.82 3.41 3.77
C VAL A 11 17.75 4.43 4.09
N GLY A 12 17.07 4.89 3.05
CA GLY A 12 15.91 5.76 3.18
C GLY A 12 14.64 4.95 3.38
N GLY A 13 13.55 5.67 3.63
CA GLY A 13 12.22 5.06 3.72
C GLY A 13 11.57 4.87 2.36
N ALA A 14 10.37 4.36 2.38
CA ALA A 14 9.45 4.40 1.25
C ALA A 14 8.57 5.66 1.37
N ASN A 15 8.19 6.23 0.25
CA ASN A 15 7.35 7.43 0.23
C ASN A 15 6.08 7.19 -0.58
N ASN A 16 5.15 8.12 -0.46
CA ASN A 16 4.02 8.22 -1.37
C ASN A 16 4.24 9.43 -2.28
N TRP A 17 4.57 9.15 -3.53
CA TRP A 17 4.71 10.20 -4.55
C TRP A 17 3.61 10.11 -5.61
N GLY A 18 2.86 9.02 -5.61
CA GLY A 18 1.69 8.86 -6.44
C GLY A 18 0.43 9.46 -5.82
N GLU A 19 -0.66 9.31 -6.52
CA GLU A 19 -1.94 9.84 -6.07
C GLU A 19 -2.58 8.96 -4.99
N GLN A 20 -3.29 9.61 -4.08
CA GLN A 20 -4.07 8.96 -3.02
C GLN A 20 -5.55 9.02 -3.35
N SER A 21 -6.34 8.19 -2.69
CA SER A 21 -7.79 8.20 -2.79
C SER A 21 -8.43 8.21 -1.42
N ILE A 22 -9.58 8.85 -1.30
CA ILE A 22 -10.32 8.90 -0.04
C ILE A 22 -11.74 8.38 -0.25
N ASP A 23 -12.17 7.52 0.67
CA ASP A 23 -13.57 7.12 0.81
C ASP A 23 -14.19 8.00 1.91
N GLU A 24 -14.89 9.03 1.51
CA GLU A 24 -15.49 9.99 2.44
C GLU A 24 -16.57 9.36 3.30
N LYS A 25 -17.32 8.40 2.77
CA LYS A 25 -18.37 7.71 3.50
C LYS A 25 -17.83 6.92 4.68
N ARG A 26 -16.73 6.20 4.46
CA ARG A 26 -16.11 5.36 5.48
C ARG A 26 -15.03 6.08 6.27
N GLY A 27 -14.59 7.24 5.80
CA GLY A 27 -13.48 7.96 6.40
C GLY A 27 -12.15 7.21 6.27
N VAL A 28 -11.88 6.64 5.10
CA VAL A 28 -10.67 5.85 4.84
C VAL A 28 -9.87 6.50 3.73
N VAL A 29 -8.57 6.67 3.97
CA VAL A 29 -7.60 7.13 2.96
C VAL A 29 -6.80 5.93 2.47
N PHE A 30 -6.71 5.77 1.16
CA PHE A 30 -5.90 4.74 0.53
C PHE A 30 -4.61 5.35 0.00
N VAL A 31 -3.48 4.87 0.51
CA VAL A 31 -2.16 5.43 0.24
C VAL A 31 -1.27 4.37 -0.39
N PRO A 32 -0.96 4.49 -1.69
CA PRO A 32 0.04 3.63 -2.31
C PRO A 32 1.44 4.12 -1.94
N THR A 33 2.33 3.22 -1.59
CA THR A 33 3.72 3.55 -1.30
C THR A 33 4.66 3.05 -2.38
N ALA A 34 5.78 3.75 -2.52
CA ALA A 34 6.82 3.43 -3.49
C ALA A 34 7.79 2.38 -2.96
N SER A 35 8.70 1.97 -3.85
CA SER A 35 9.82 1.11 -3.51
C SER A 35 10.70 1.74 -2.42
N PRO A 36 11.22 0.95 -1.50
CA PRO A 36 12.12 1.47 -0.47
C PRO A 36 13.49 1.84 -1.08
N LYS A 37 14.10 2.85 -0.53
CA LYS A 37 15.46 3.25 -0.94
C LYS A 37 16.51 2.29 -0.37
N TYR A 38 17.55 1.96 -1.06
CA TYR A 38 17.82 2.31 -2.45
C TYR A 38 17.11 1.34 -3.39
N ASN A 39 16.57 1.84 -4.50
CA ASN A 39 15.61 1.11 -5.33
C ASN A 39 16.14 -0.19 -5.93
N PHE A 40 17.40 -0.21 -6.35
CA PHE A 40 18.00 -1.36 -7.07
C PHE A 40 19.02 -2.15 -6.26
N TYR A 41 19.26 -1.76 -5.01
CA TYR A 41 20.13 -2.50 -4.11
C TYR A 41 19.47 -2.71 -2.77
N GLY A 42 19.22 -3.96 -2.44
CA GLY A 42 18.49 -4.34 -1.22
C GLY A 42 19.35 -4.93 -0.11
N GLY A 43 20.67 -5.00 -0.28
CA GLY A 43 21.55 -5.68 0.67
C GLY A 43 21.57 -5.08 2.07
N ASP A 44 21.34 -3.78 2.20
CA ASP A 44 21.31 -3.07 3.48
C ASP A 44 19.90 -2.99 4.09
N ARG A 45 18.87 -3.45 3.37
CA ARG A 45 17.49 -3.42 3.80
C ARG A 45 17.00 -4.84 4.07
N HIS A 46 17.17 -5.33 5.28
CA HIS A 46 16.79 -6.70 5.61
C HIS A 46 15.26 -6.88 5.68
N GLY A 47 14.79 -8.08 5.34
CA GLY A 47 13.39 -8.48 5.45
C GLY A 47 12.52 -8.02 4.28
N ALA A 48 11.22 -7.98 4.49
CA ALA A 48 10.21 -7.66 3.48
C ALA A 48 10.14 -6.17 3.13
N ASN A 49 10.84 -5.33 3.85
CA ASN A 49 10.87 -3.86 3.68
C ASN A 49 9.48 -3.20 3.81
N LEU A 50 8.75 -3.59 4.81
CA LEU A 50 7.46 -2.99 5.12
C LEU A 50 7.70 -1.53 5.61
N PHE A 51 7.02 -0.54 5.11
CA PHE A 51 5.82 -0.49 4.24
C PHE A 51 6.14 -0.05 2.81
N GLY A 52 7.25 -0.47 2.25
CA GLY A 52 7.53 -0.26 0.83
C GLY A 52 6.58 -1.07 -0.06
N ASP A 53 6.26 -0.55 -1.22
CA ASP A 53 5.38 -1.19 -2.21
C ASP A 53 4.06 -1.69 -1.63
N CYS A 54 3.45 -0.88 -0.80
CA CYS A 54 2.19 -1.21 -0.14
C CYS A 54 1.03 -0.38 -0.65
N LEU A 55 -0.16 -0.94 -0.53
CA LEU A 55 -1.39 -0.17 -0.45
C LEU A 55 -1.80 -0.13 1.02
N LEU A 56 -1.85 1.07 1.59
CA LEU A 56 -2.24 1.28 2.97
C LEU A 56 -3.66 1.82 3.03
N ALA A 57 -4.47 1.29 3.92
CA ALA A 57 -5.75 1.89 4.28
C ALA A 57 -5.63 2.49 5.68
N LEU A 58 -5.83 3.79 5.78
CA LEU A 58 -5.70 4.55 7.01
C LEU A 58 -7.02 5.18 7.39
N ASP A 59 -7.30 5.26 8.69
CA ASP A 59 -8.41 6.06 9.20
C ASP A 59 -8.09 7.54 8.94
N ALA A 60 -8.98 8.23 8.21
CA ALA A 60 -8.76 9.61 7.80
C ALA A 60 -8.73 10.60 8.98
N ARG A 61 -9.29 10.24 10.12
CA ARG A 61 -9.35 11.09 11.30
C ARG A 61 -8.15 10.94 12.21
N THR A 62 -7.68 9.70 12.38
CA THR A 62 -6.65 9.34 13.36
C THR A 62 -5.32 8.97 12.73
N SER A 63 -5.29 8.77 11.41
CA SER A 63 -4.17 8.22 10.65
C SER A 63 -3.80 6.79 11.07
N LYS A 64 -4.67 6.14 11.83
CA LYS A 64 -4.43 4.76 12.26
C LYS A 64 -4.57 3.81 11.08
N ARG A 65 -3.60 2.90 10.95
CA ARG A 65 -3.65 1.90 9.91
C ARG A 65 -4.75 0.88 10.18
N LEU A 66 -5.65 0.73 9.20
CA LEU A 66 -6.72 -0.26 9.24
C LEU A 66 -6.26 -1.59 8.66
N TRP A 67 -5.63 -1.54 7.49
CA TRP A 67 -4.98 -2.69 6.88
C TRP A 67 -3.93 -2.24 5.88
N HIS A 68 -3.13 -3.18 5.41
CA HIS A 68 -2.18 -2.96 4.32
C HIS A 68 -2.03 -4.23 3.49
N PHE A 69 -1.59 -4.05 2.25
CA PHE A 69 -1.16 -5.14 1.40
C PHE A 69 0.13 -4.74 0.70
N GLN A 70 1.14 -5.58 0.80
CA GLN A 70 2.42 -5.34 0.15
C GLN A 70 2.43 -6.06 -1.20
N THR A 71 2.62 -5.29 -2.29
CA THR A 71 2.59 -5.82 -3.64
C THR A 71 3.88 -6.55 -4.00
N VAL A 72 5.01 -6.06 -3.52
CA VAL A 72 6.33 -6.67 -3.73
C VAL A 72 7.10 -6.65 -2.41
N HIS A 73 7.57 -7.81 -2.00
CA HIS A 73 8.41 -7.95 -0.81
C HIS A 73 9.88 -7.75 -1.21
N HIS A 74 10.61 -6.95 -0.43
CA HIS A 74 12.03 -6.69 -0.65
C HIS A 74 12.32 -6.29 -2.10
N ASP A 75 11.66 -5.25 -2.58
CA ASP A 75 11.76 -4.81 -3.97
C ASP A 75 13.17 -4.30 -4.31
N ILE A 76 13.71 -4.80 -5.41
CA ILE A 76 14.99 -4.36 -5.98
C ILE A 76 14.83 -3.94 -7.46
N TRP A 77 13.59 -3.79 -7.93
CA TRP A 77 13.27 -3.49 -9.32
C TRP A 77 12.55 -2.16 -9.50
N ASP A 78 12.39 -1.40 -8.43
CA ASP A 78 11.68 -0.10 -8.43
C ASP A 78 10.22 -0.23 -8.93
N LEU A 79 9.52 -1.21 -8.41
CA LEU A 79 8.15 -1.54 -8.80
C LEU A 79 7.11 -0.72 -8.03
N ASP A 80 7.30 0.59 -7.98
CA ASP A 80 6.45 1.52 -7.25
C ASP A 80 4.96 1.34 -7.54
N ASN A 81 4.16 1.54 -6.51
CA ASN A 81 2.72 1.73 -6.63
C ASN A 81 2.44 3.22 -6.80
N ASN A 82 2.30 3.67 -8.03
CA ASN A 82 2.20 5.09 -8.34
C ASN A 82 0.84 5.53 -8.88
N SER A 83 -0.09 4.61 -9.08
CA SER A 83 -1.42 4.94 -9.57
C SER A 83 -2.41 5.17 -8.43
N ALA A 84 -3.35 6.10 -8.64
CA ALA A 84 -4.41 6.34 -7.68
C ALA A 84 -5.27 5.08 -7.50
N PRO A 85 -5.47 4.63 -6.25
CA PRO A 85 -6.43 3.56 -6.00
C PRO A 85 -7.84 3.99 -6.40
N GLN A 86 -8.52 3.17 -7.18
CA GLN A 86 -9.87 3.46 -7.65
C GLN A 86 -10.90 2.77 -6.77
N LEU A 87 -11.85 3.54 -6.27
CA LEU A 87 -12.95 3.03 -5.49
C LEU A 87 -14.10 2.67 -6.43
N THR A 88 -14.56 1.43 -6.37
CA THR A 88 -15.63 0.97 -7.25
C THR A 88 -16.42 -0.15 -6.57
N THR A 89 -17.56 -0.47 -7.18
CA THR A 89 -18.39 -1.59 -6.74
C THR A 89 -18.45 -2.61 -7.85
N ILE A 90 -18.12 -3.86 -7.52
CA ILE A 90 -18.22 -4.97 -8.46
C ILE A 90 -19.31 -5.94 -8.00
N ARG A 91 -19.78 -6.77 -8.93
CA ARG A 91 -20.67 -7.88 -8.60
C ARG A 91 -19.87 -9.18 -8.57
N LEU A 92 -19.92 -9.83 -7.42
CA LEU A 92 -19.33 -11.15 -7.25
C LEU A 92 -20.41 -12.09 -6.72
N ASN A 93 -20.68 -13.18 -7.47
CA ASN A 93 -21.74 -14.12 -7.16
C ASN A 93 -23.12 -13.46 -6.97
N GLY A 94 -23.41 -12.44 -7.77
CA GLY A 94 -24.67 -11.69 -7.71
C GLY A 94 -24.78 -10.68 -6.59
N LYS A 95 -23.74 -10.53 -5.76
CA LYS A 95 -23.71 -9.55 -4.65
C LYS A 95 -22.83 -8.35 -5.00
N PRO A 96 -23.29 -7.12 -4.72
CA PRO A 96 -22.43 -5.95 -4.87
C PRO A 96 -21.37 -5.93 -3.75
N ILE A 97 -20.12 -5.73 -4.13
CA ILE A 97 -18.98 -5.64 -3.21
C ILE A 97 -18.19 -4.38 -3.54
N ASP A 98 -17.97 -3.56 -2.54
CA ASP A 98 -17.12 -2.39 -2.67
C ASP A 98 -15.66 -2.80 -2.63
N VAL A 99 -14.91 -2.39 -3.64
CA VAL A 99 -13.51 -2.77 -3.79
C VAL A 99 -12.64 -1.55 -4.08
N VAL A 100 -11.37 -1.69 -3.75
CA VAL A 100 -10.31 -0.80 -4.15
C VAL A 100 -9.51 -1.49 -5.25
N ALA A 101 -9.42 -0.87 -6.41
CA ALA A 101 -8.62 -1.37 -7.53
C ALA A 101 -7.37 -0.50 -7.69
N MET A 102 -6.22 -1.12 -7.83
CA MET A 102 -4.96 -0.41 -8.02
C MET A 102 -4.12 -1.11 -9.09
N ALA A 103 -3.67 -0.35 -10.08
CA ALA A 103 -2.68 -0.82 -11.03
C ALA A 103 -1.28 -0.70 -10.42
N SER A 104 -0.43 -1.68 -10.68
CA SER A 104 0.94 -1.73 -10.18
C SER A 104 1.92 -1.87 -11.33
N LYS A 105 3.15 -1.42 -11.15
CA LYS A 105 4.25 -1.64 -12.10
C LYS A 105 4.55 -3.12 -12.35
N THR A 106 4.05 -4.01 -11.50
CA THR A 106 4.14 -5.46 -11.73
C THR A 106 3.32 -5.93 -12.94
N GLY A 107 2.49 -5.06 -13.50
CA GLY A 107 1.62 -5.38 -14.63
C GLY A 107 0.26 -5.94 -14.23
N TYR A 108 0.01 -6.06 -12.94
CA TYR A 108 -1.28 -6.54 -12.43
C TYR A 108 -2.15 -5.40 -11.93
N CYS A 109 -3.46 -5.54 -12.11
CA CYS A 109 -4.44 -4.74 -11.42
C CYS A 109 -4.93 -5.53 -10.21
N LEU A 110 -4.77 -4.96 -9.03
CA LEU A 110 -5.11 -5.62 -7.78
C LEU A 110 -6.46 -5.12 -7.28
N LEU A 111 -7.29 -6.03 -6.84
CA LEU A 111 -8.61 -5.73 -6.29
C LEU A 111 -8.67 -6.13 -4.82
N TYR A 112 -9.03 -5.20 -3.96
CA TYR A 112 -9.19 -5.44 -2.53
C TYR A 112 -10.58 -5.04 -2.09
N THR A 113 -11.17 -5.80 -1.19
CA THR A 113 -12.40 -5.39 -0.55
C THR A 113 -12.16 -4.14 0.30
N SER A 114 -12.99 -3.13 0.10
CA SER A 114 -12.90 -1.94 0.93
C SER A 114 -13.27 -2.28 2.38
N PRO A 115 -12.49 -1.81 3.36
CA PRO A 115 -12.81 -2.10 4.74
C PRO A 115 -14.14 -1.45 5.11
N SER A 116 -15.03 -2.23 5.69
CA SER A 116 -16.26 -1.75 6.29
C SER A 116 -16.01 -1.45 7.77
N PRO A 117 -16.71 -0.46 8.36
CA PRO A 117 -16.64 -0.26 9.80
C PRO A 117 -17.05 -1.49 10.62
N ARG A 118 -17.77 -2.41 10.01
CA ARG A 118 -18.19 -3.67 10.65
C ARG A 118 -17.11 -4.75 10.58
N ASP A 119 -16.16 -4.63 9.66
CA ASP A 119 -15.12 -5.64 9.42
C ASP A 119 -13.82 -5.29 10.13
N SER A 120 -13.83 -4.21 10.85
CA SER A 120 -12.67 -3.74 11.62
C SER A 120 -12.57 -4.43 12.97
#